data_c8f4af614afd662271ecc0b1f037b5b6
#
_entry.id   c8f4af614afd662271ecc0b1f037b5b6
#
_cell.length_a   1.000
_cell.length_b   1.000
_cell.length_c   1.000
_cell.angle_alpha   90.00
_cell.angle_beta   90.00
_cell.angle_gamma   90.00
#
_symmetry.space_group_name_H-M   'P 1'
#
loop_
_entity.id
_entity.type
_entity.pdbx_description
1 polymer ?
#
loop_
_entity_poly.entity_id
_entity_poly.type
_entity_poly.pdbx_seq_one_letter_code
_entity_poly.pdbx_strand_id
1 'polypeptide(L)'
;MKKILVAEDNDSNFILMTYILKKFYQFERAKNGQEAVDMVDKGEYDLVLMDIKMPVMDGLEATKKIKEAHPSLPIIALTANAFDSDRQMAFDAGCDEFLSKPISSNLCLRTIAKVLGE
;
A
#
# COMPACT_ATOMS: atom_id res chain seq x y z
N MET A 1 14.97 6.99 8.68
CA MET A 1 13.85 6.02 8.57
C MET A 1 13.32 6.00 7.16
N LYS A 2 12.97 4.84 6.69
CA LYS A 2 12.28 4.72 5.39
C LYS A 2 10.87 5.28 5.49
N LYS A 3 10.36 5.78 4.37
CA LYS A 3 9.09 6.48 4.30
C LYS A 3 8.07 5.68 3.50
N ILE A 4 6.90 5.46 4.09
CA ILE A 4 5.84 4.66 3.51
C ILE A 4 4.63 5.55 3.20
N LEU A 5 4.07 5.42 2.01
CA LEU A 5 2.79 6.03 1.68
C LEU A 5 1.69 5.02 1.99
N VAL A 6 0.72 5.43 2.81
CA VAL A 6 -0.44 4.61 3.15
C VAL A 6 -1.65 5.15 2.42
N ALA A 7 -2.13 4.43 1.43
CA ALA A 7 -3.34 4.79 0.69
C ALA A 7 -4.53 4.04 1.31
N GLU A 8 -5.32 4.75 2.11
CA GLU A 8 -6.43 4.18 2.87
C GLU A 8 -7.49 5.25 3.09
N ASP A 9 -8.71 5.01 2.62
CA ASP A 9 -9.82 5.97 2.76
C ASP A 9 -10.54 5.88 4.09
N ASN A 10 -10.47 4.75 4.78
CA ASN A 10 -11.14 4.53 6.06
C ASN A 10 -10.25 5.00 7.22
N ASP A 11 -10.77 5.94 8.03
CA ASP A 11 -10.00 6.51 9.12
C ASP A 11 -9.58 5.49 10.16
N SER A 12 -10.46 4.55 10.52
CA SER A 12 -10.15 3.52 11.52
C SER A 12 -9.03 2.60 11.03
N ASN A 13 -9.06 2.21 9.76
CA ASN A 13 -7.99 1.38 9.18
C ASN A 13 -6.68 2.15 9.12
N PHE A 14 -6.73 3.44 8.78
CA PHE A 14 -5.50 4.25 8.77
C PHE A 14 -4.89 4.39 10.17
N ILE A 15 -5.74 4.59 11.19
CA ILE A 15 -5.27 4.68 12.58
C ILE A 15 -4.56 3.38 12.97
N LEU A 16 -5.12 2.22 12.60
CA LEU A 16 -4.49 0.93 12.86
C LEU A 16 -3.10 0.87 12.21
N MET A 17 -2.99 1.30 10.95
CA MET A 17 -1.70 1.32 10.26
C MET A 17 -0.71 2.25 10.96
N THR A 18 -1.17 3.39 11.48
CA THR A 18 -0.33 4.30 12.23
C THR A 18 0.33 3.60 13.43
N TYR A 19 -0.46 2.85 14.20
CA TYR A 19 0.08 2.12 15.36
C TYR A 19 1.09 1.06 14.95
N ILE A 20 0.88 0.41 13.80
CA ILE A 20 1.81 -0.59 13.30
C ILE A 20 3.14 0.04 12.88
N LEU A 21 3.09 1.19 12.19
CA LEU A 21 4.25 1.76 11.49
C LEU A 21 5.07 2.74 12.32
N LYS A 22 4.45 3.48 13.23
CA LYS A 22 5.04 4.70 13.83
C LYS A 22 6.39 4.50 14.52
N LYS A 23 6.69 3.31 15.01
CA LYS A 23 7.97 3.04 15.72
C LYS A 23 9.12 2.75 14.76
N PHE A 24 8.81 2.34 13.53
CA PHE A 24 9.81 1.79 12.61
C PHE A 24 9.94 2.58 11.31
N TYR A 25 8.92 3.33 10.92
CA TYR A 25 8.87 4.00 9.61
C TYR A 25 8.24 5.38 9.74
N GLN A 26 8.64 6.28 8.84
CA GLN A 26 7.88 7.49 8.58
C GLN A 26 6.74 7.12 7.64
N PHE A 27 5.64 7.85 7.70
CA PHE A 27 4.51 7.56 6.82
C PHE A 27 3.71 8.82 6.54
N GLU A 28 3.01 8.81 5.40
CA GLU A 28 2.04 9.82 4.99
C GLU A 28 0.80 9.12 4.47
N ARG A 29 -0.30 9.83 4.38
CA ARG A 29 -1.58 9.27 3.97
C ARG A 29 -2.05 9.82 2.64
N ALA A 30 -2.53 8.94 1.75
CA ALA A 30 -3.39 9.28 0.63
C ALA A 30 -4.79 8.72 0.93
N LYS A 31 -5.83 9.50 0.63
CA LYS A 31 -7.21 9.10 0.96
C LYS A 31 -7.93 8.41 -0.20
N ASN A 32 -7.33 8.38 -1.37
CA ASN A 32 -7.86 7.68 -2.53
C ASN A 32 -6.71 7.38 -3.50
N GLY A 33 -7.02 6.64 -4.55
CA GLY A 33 -5.99 6.23 -5.51
C GLY A 33 -5.39 7.40 -6.28
N GLN A 34 -6.18 8.42 -6.59
CA GLN A 34 -5.67 9.59 -7.31
C GLN A 34 -4.66 10.36 -6.46
N GLU A 35 -4.97 10.55 -5.17
CA GLU A 35 -4.01 11.18 -4.24
C GLU A 35 -2.73 10.37 -4.15
N ALA A 36 -2.84 9.05 -4.11
CA ALA A 36 -1.64 8.19 -4.06
C ALA A 36 -0.75 8.40 -5.28
N VAL A 37 -1.34 8.40 -6.47
CA VAL A 37 -0.59 8.64 -7.71
C VAL A 37 0.08 10.02 -7.67
N ASP A 38 -0.66 11.05 -7.30
CA ASP A 38 -0.14 12.42 -7.26
C ASP A 38 0.98 12.57 -6.24
N MET A 39 0.83 11.97 -5.07
CA MET A 39 1.85 12.06 -4.01
C MET A 39 3.13 11.32 -4.39
N VAL A 40 3.02 10.17 -5.03
CA VAL A 40 4.20 9.42 -5.52
C VAL A 40 4.94 10.23 -6.57
N ASP A 41 4.22 10.91 -7.46
CA ASP A 41 4.85 11.74 -8.50
C ASP A 41 5.59 12.94 -7.94
N LYS A 42 5.15 13.47 -6.80
CA LYS A 42 5.71 14.70 -6.20
C LYS A 42 6.71 14.44 -5.08
N GLY A 43 6.69 13.26 -4.47
CA GLY A 43 7.50 12.96 -3.31
C GLY A 43 8.38 11.75 -3.52
N GLU A 44 9.10 11.39 -2.46
CA GLU A 44 9.95 10.20 -2.46
C GLU A 44 9.46 9.24 -1.39
N TYR A 45 9.08 8.04 -1.79
CA TYR A 45 8.62 6.99 -0.89
C TYR A 45 9.42 5.72 -1.16
N ASP A 46 9.61 4.94 -0.10
CA ASP A 46 10.32 3.66 -0.20
C ASP A 46 9.37 2.50 -0.47
N LEU A 47 8.08 2.68 -0.14
CA LEU A 47 7.08 1.64 -0.28
C LEU A 47 5.68 2.26 -0.21
N VAL A 48 4.71 1.63 -0.86
CA VAL A 48 3.29 2.02 -0.77
C VAL A 48 2.48 0.86 -0.21
N LEU A 49 1.67 1.14 0.81
CA LEU A 49 0.61 0.25 1.27
C LEU A 49 -0.68 0.73 0.62
N MET A 50 -1.26 -0.07 -0.26
CA MET A 50 -2.35 0.34 -1.15
C MET A 50 -3.62 -0.45 -0.88
N ASP A 51 -4.62 0.20 -0.29
CA ASP A 51 -5.95 -0.39 -0.19
C ASP A 51 -6.54 -0.54 -1.61
N ILE A 52 -7.11 -1.69 -1.89
CA ILE A 52 -7.65 -1.97 -3.22
C ILE A 52 -8.95 -1.20 -3.45
N LYS A 53 -9.83 -1.14 -2.45
CA LYS A 53 -11.15 -0.52 -2.60
C LYS A 53 -11.14 0.89 -2.02
N MET A 54 -11.08 1.89 -2.90
CA MET A 54 -11.11 3.30 -2.53
C MET A 54 -11.96 4.08 -3.53
N PRO A 55 -12.54 5.22 -3.11
CA PRO A 55 -13.30 6.09 -4.02
C PRO A 55 -12.37 6.81 -5.00
N VAL A 56 -12.95 7.44 -6.01
CA VAL A 56 -12.31 8.24 -7.06
C VAL A 56 -11.49 7.36 -8.01
N MET A 57 -10.46 6.71 -7.50
CA MET A 57 -9.65 5.75 -8.23
C MET A 57 -9.29 4.62 -7.26
N ASP A 58 -9.59 3.37 -7.61
CA ASP A 58 -9.29 2.24 -6.76
C ASP A 58 -7.78 1.91 -6.75
N GLY A 59 -7.39 1.04 -5.81
CA GLY A 59 -5.99 0.72 -5.63
C GLY A 59 -5.37 -0.06 -6.78
N LEU A 60 -6.15 -0.83 -7.54
CA LEU A 60 -5.64 -1.57 -8.70
C LEU A 60 -5.25 -0.61 -9.81
N GLU A 61 -6.11 0.35 -10.12
CA GLU A 61 -5.82 1.36 -11.14
C GLU A 61 -4.64 2.24 -10.70
N ALA A 62 -4.64 2.67 -9.44
CA ALA A 62 -3.53 3.47 -8.91
C ALA A 62 -2.20 2.71 -9.00
N THR A 63 -2.20 1.42 -8.67
CA THR A 63 -1.00 0.58 -8.76
C THR A 63 -0.47 0.53 -10.19
N LYS A 64 -1.35 0.32 -11.17
CA LYS A 64 -0.94 0.31 -12.58
C LYS A 64 -0.28 1.62 -12.99
N LYS A 65 -0.89 2.75 -12.62
CA LYS A 65 -0.36 4.07 -12.95
C LYS A 65 0.97 4.34 -12.28
N ILE A 66 1.09 4.00 -10.99
CA ILE A 66 2.33 4.18 -10.24
C ILE A 66 3.44 3.32 -10.84
N LYS A 67 3.18 2.07 -11.15
CA LYS A 67 4.18 1.16 -11.71
C LYS A 67 4.63 1.55 -13.12
N GLU A 68 3.79 2.19 -13.91
CA GLU A 68 4.19 2.71 -15.22
C GLU A 68 5.27 3.79 -15.08
N ALA A 69 5.12 4.70 -14.12
CA ALA A 69 6.05 5.81 -13.91
C ALA A 69 7.18 5.47 -12.95
N HIS A 70 6.94 4.58 -11.99
CA HIS A 70 7.87 4.23 -10.92
C HIS A 70 7.95 2.70 -10.77
N PRO A 71 8.50 1.99 -11.77
CA PRO A 71 8.46 0.51 -11.78
C PRO A 71 9.22 -0.14 -10.62
N SER A 72 10.16 0.57 -10.00
CA SER A 72 10.96 0.03 -8.89
C SER A 72 10.34 0.27 -7.52
N LEU A 73 9.28 1.08 -7.42
CA LEU A 73 8.64 1.38 -6.15
C LEU A 73 7.79 0.19 -5.70
N PRO A 74 8.10 -0.44 -4.55
CA PRO A 74 7.32 -1.59 -4.08
C PRO A 74 5.92 -1.17 -3.64
N ILE A 75 4.92 -1.98 -3.98
CA ILE A 75 3.53 -1.75 -3.57
C ILE A 75 2.99 -3.04 -2.94
N ILE A 76 2.46 -2.91 -1.74
CA ILE A 76 1.79 -3.99 -1.03
C ILE A 76 0.29 -3.70 -1.03
N ALA A 77 -0.49 -4.60 -1.62
CA ALA A 77 -1.95 -4.46 -1.66
C ALA A 77 -2.56 -4.83 -0.31
N LEU A 78 -3.56 -4.06 0.12
CA LEU A 78 -4.38 -4.35 1.29
C LEU A 78 -5.77 -4.75 0.81
N THR A 79 -6.16 -6.01 1.05
CA THR A 79 -7.43 -6.54 0.53
C THR A 79 -8.37 -6.93 1.65
N ALA A 80 -9.69 -6.80 1.40
CA ALA A 80 -10.70 -7.26 2.36
C ALA A 80 -10.87 -8.78 2.31
N ASN A 81 -10.46 -9.41 1.23
CA ASN A 81 -10.61 -10.84 0.99
C ASN A 81 -9.28 -11.46 0.59
N ALA A 82 -9.01 -12.65 1.14
CA ALA A 82 -7.81 -13.43 0.80
C ALA A 82 -8.09 -14.45 -0.31
N PHE A 83 -9.13 -14.23 -1.13
CA PHE A 83 -9.47 -15.12 -2.22
C PHE A 83 -8.43 -15.04 -3.34
N ASP A 84 -8.19 -16.15 -4.01
CA ASP A 84 -7.19 -16.23 -5.08
C ASP A 84 -7.44 -15.20 -6.18
N SER A 85 -8.70 -14.91 -6.51
CA SER A 85 -9.04 -13.93 -7.53
C SER A 85 -8.58 -12.52 -7.16
N ASP A 86 -8.78 -12.10 -5.91
CA ASP A 86 -8.34 -10.77 -5.44
C ASP A 86 -6.82 -10.67 -5.41
N ARG A 87 -6.17 -11.73 -4.95
CA ARG A 87 -4.73 -11.83 -4.95
C ARG A 87 -4.16 -11.75 -6.37
N GLN A 88 -4.76 -12.48 -7.31
CA GLN A 88 -4.32 -12.48 -8.70
C GLN A 88 -4.48 -11.09 -9.32
N MET A 89 -5.61 -10.41 -9.07
CA MET A 89 -5.84 -9.06 -9.57
C MET A 89 -4.79 -8.08 -9.05
N ALA A 90 -4.41 -8.20 -7.77
CA ALA A 90 -3.37 -7.35 -7.20
C ALA A 90 -2.03 -7.56 -7.89
N PHE A 91 -1.62 -8.80 -8.08
CA PHE A 91 -0.36 -9.10 -8.77
C PHE A 91 -0.39 -8.71 -10.24
N ASP A 92 -1.51 -8.91 -10.92
CA ASP A 92 -1.67 -8.51 -12.32
C ASP A 92 -1.57 -6.99 -12.48
N ALA A 93 -2.02 -6.23 -11.48
CA ALA A 93 -1.88 -4.78 -11.49
C ALA A 93 -0.45 -4.30 -11.22
N GLY A 94 0.42 -5.18 -10.71
CA GLY A 94 1.82 -4.88 -10.46
C GLY A 94 2.22 -4.84 -8.99
N CYS A 95 1.34 -5.25 -8.07
CA CYS A 95 1.70 -5.31 -6.65
C CYS A 95 2.79 -6.35 -6.41
N ASP A 96 3.68 -6.04 -5.48
CA ASP A 96 4.80 -6.93 -5.12
C ASP A 96 4.40 -7.95 -4.04
N GLU A 97 3.43 -7.58 -3.19
CA GLU A 97 2.88 -8.45 -2.14
C GLU A 97 1.46 -8.04 -1.84
N PHE A 98 0.77 -8.83 -1.02
CA PHE A 98 -0.56 -8.46 -0.54
C PHE A 98 -0.73 -8.87 0.93
N LEU A 99 -1.63 -8.15 1.62
CA LEU A 99 -2.03 -8.46 2.98
C LEU A 99 -3.56 -8.42 3.03
N SER A 100 -4.16 -9.40 3.70
CA SER A 100 -5.62 -9.42 3.88
C SER A 100 -6.00 -8.77 5.21
N LYS A 101 -7.13 -8.07 5.21
CA LYS A 101 -7.69 -7.47 6.43
C LYS A 101 -8.43 -8.53 7.25
N PRO A 102 -8.43 -8.45 8.57
CA PRO A 102 -7.76 -7.45 9.41
C PRO A 102 -6.23 -7.64 9.40
N ILE A 103 -5.51 -6.53 9.36
CA ILE A 103 -4.05 -6.56 9.20
C ILE A 103 -3.38 -6.96 10.52
N SER A 104 -2.57 -8.02 10.47
CA SER A 104 -1.74 -8.43 11.60
C SER A 104 -0.48 -7.57 11.64
N SER A 105 -0.17 -6.97 12.81
CA SER A 105 1.02 -6.15 12.99
C SER A 105 2.29 -6.89 12.62
N ASN A 106 2.45 -8.12 13.14
CA ASN A 106 3.64 -8.92 12.90
C ASN A 106 3.81 -9.27 11.43
N LEU A 107 2.73 -9.69 10.78
CA LEU A 107 2.78 -10.07 9.37
C LEU A 107 3.04 -8.84 8.49
N CYS A 108 2.41 -7.71 8.81
CA CYS A 108 2.61 -6.46 8.09
C CYS A 108 4.08 -6.03 8.14
N LEU A 109 4.65 -5.97 9.33
CA LEU A 109 6.04 -5.54 9.50
C LEU A 109 7.03 -6.49 8.84
N ARG A 110 6.79 -7.81 8.91
CA ARG A 110 7.64 -8.79 8.24
C ARG A 110 7.56 -8.67 6.72
N THR A 111 6.36 -8.44 6.19
CA THR A 111 6.16 -8.30 4.75
C THR A 111 6.85 -7.04 4.24
N ILE A 112 6.72 -5.92 4.97
CA ILE A 112 7.40 -4.68 4.63
C ILE A 112 8.92 -4.88 4.61
N ALA A 113 9.47 -5.49 5.67
CA ALA A 113 10.90 -5.72 5.78
C ALA A 113 11.41 -6.61 4.64
N LYS A 114 10.67 -7.68 4.31
CA LYS A 114 11.01 -8.56 3.20
C LYS A 114 11.06 -7.81 1.88
N VAL A 115 10.07 -7.00 1.60
CA VAL A 115 9.98 -6.25 0.34
C VAL A 115 11.06 -5.18 0.24
N LEU A 116 11.41 -4.54 1.36
CA LEU A 116 12.47 -3.54 1.42
C LEU A 116 13.88 -4.13 1.49
N GLY A 117 14.00 -5.45 1.63
CA GLY A 117 15.30 -6.10 1.73
C GLY A 117 15.97 -5.92 3.09
N GLU A 118 15.17 -5.74 4.11
CA GLU A 118 15.67 -5.56 5.49
C GLU A 118 15.74 -6.87 6.27
#